data_462a4e65df882b40667ea99cfe0a31f6
#
_entry.id   462a4e65df882b40667ea99cfe0a31f6
#
_cell.length_a   1.000
_cell.length_b   1.000
_cell.length_c   1.000
_cell.angle_alpha   90.00
_cell.angle_beta   90.00
_cell.angle_gamma   90.00
#
_symmetry.space_group_name_H-M   'P 1'
#
loop_
_entity.id
_entity.type
_entity.pdbx_description
1 polymer ?
#
loop_
_entity_poly.entity_id
_entity_poly.type
_entity_poly.pdbx_seq_one_letter_code
_entity_poly.pdbx_strand_id
1 'polypeptide(L)'
;YKSGVDSFFDFEFSGSDGVIAKILKGVAPASSFAERMIRADELFSGNNPHYVNAPFYTNHDIPRSAGYYSGERRVDMIKLAGAMNLLMSGNAFIYYGEELGMKGSGKDENKRAPMQWSKDTNAEGMCKGPKDMDEFEMMYGTLEDQSDDETSIYNYFKKAIKLRHSYPVIARGKTALYDGFDNANPDTVSVFTRSMADKSYEPLLIVINTSENDVSQKLGEDYTKLESFLVTGDKEVTIKDGTLNIPSFGIA
;
A
#
# COMPACT_ATOMS: atom_id res chain seq x y z
N TYR A 1 -2.45 8.73 -22.99
CA TYR A 1 -3.58 9.65 -22.74
C TYR A 1 -3.89 10.58 -23.94
N LYS A 2 -2.90 11.14 -24.63
CA LYS A 2 -3.13 11.95 -25.86
C LYS A 2 -3.85 11.20 -26.98
N SER A 3 -3.84 9.88 -26.98
CA SER A 3 -4.51 9.01 -27.95
C SER A 3 -6.01 8.80 -27.71
N GLY A 4 -6.58 9.44 -26.67
CA GLY A 4 -7.98 9.27 -26.28
C GLY A 4 -8.25 8.05 -25.39
N VAL A 5 -7.20 7.38 -24.89
CA VAL A 5 -7.33 6.30 -23.89
C VAL A 5 -7.39 6.92 -22.50
N ASP A 6 -8.35 6.49 -21.68
CA ASP A 6 -8.61 7.09 -20.38
C ASP A 6 -7.76 6.48 -19.24
N SER A 7 -7.17 5.30 -19.43
CA SER A 7 -6.40 4.63 -18.39
C SER A 7 -5.23 3.83 -18.96
N PHE A 8 -4.08 3.93 -18.32
CA PHE A 8 -2.89 3.13 -18.57
C PHE A 8 -2.27 2.67 -17.25
N PHE A 9 -1.58 1.55 -17.27
CA PHE A 9 -0.79 1.13 -16.13
C PHE A 9 0.36 2.10 -15.86
N ASP A 10 0.44 2.52 -14.60
CA ASP A 10 1.52 3.36 -14.10
C ASP A 10 2.57 2.48 -13.41
N PHE A 11 3.74 2.36 -14.04
CA PHE A 11 4.83 1.49 -13.61
C PHE A 11 5.73 2.12 -12.55
N GLU A 12 5.61 3.40 -12.24
CA GLU A 12 6.53 4.09 -11.31
C GLU A 12 6.50 3.51 -9.88
N PHE A 13 5.37 2.93 -9.47
CA PHE A 13 5.22 2.34 -8.15
C PHE A 13 5.55 0.86 -8.09
N SER A 14 5.76 0.22 -9.25
CA SER A 14 5.84 -1.24 -9.35
C SER A 14 7.25 -1.78 -9.13
N GLY A 15 7.30 -3.00 -8.56
CA GLY A 15 8.52 -3.79 -8.45
C GLY A 15 9.45 -3.38 -7.31
N SER A 16 10.57 -4.09 -7.22
CA SER A 16 11.57 -3.92 -6.16
C SER A 16 12.34 -2.59 -6.23
N ASP A 17 12.26 -1.89 -7.35
CA ASP A 17 12.85 -0.59 -7.62
C ASP A 17 11.81 0.53 -7.80
N GLY A 18 10.54 0.21 -7.59
CA GLY A 18 9.46 1.17 -7.56
C GLY A 18 9.48 2.05 -6.30
N VAL A 19 8.70 3.12 -6.32
CA VAL A 19 8.67 4.12 -5.26
C VAL A 19 8.37 3.48 -3.89
N ILE A 20 7.34 2.64 -3.79
CA ILE A 20 6.96 2.00 -2.52
C ILE A 20 8.10 1.16 -1.95
N ALA A 21 8.69 0.30 -2.78
CA ALA A 21 9.78 -0.58 -2.32
C ALA A 21 11.03 0.20 -1.92
N LYS A 22 11.39 1.26 -2.65
CA LYS A 22 12.55 2.12 -2.32
C LYS A 22 12.37 2.84 -0.98
N ILE A 23 11.17 3.34 -0.72
CA ILE A 23 10.85 3.99 0.56
C ILE A 23 11.02 3.01 1.72
N LEU A 24 10.39 1.84 1.64
CA LEU A 24 10.42 0.85 2.72
C LEU A 24 11.79 0.18 2.90
N LYS A 25 12.66 0.25 1.90
CA LYS A 25 14.09 -0.13 2.00
C LYS A 25 14.98 1.00 2.51
N GLY A 26 14.45 2.19 2.78
CA GLY A 26 15.23 3.36 3.18
C GLY A 26 16.13 3.93 2.08
N VAL A 27 15.84 3.64 0.80
CA VAL A 27 16.59 4.12 -0.37
C VAL A 27 16.04 5.44 -0.90
N ALA A 28 14.76 5.71 -0.65
CA ALA A 28 14.10 6.96 -1.00
C ALA A 28 13.37 7.54 0.23
N PRO A 29 13.21 8.87 0.32
CA PRO A 29 12.46 9.49 1.39
C PRO A 29 10.96 9.13 1.30
N ALA A 30 10.29 9.07 2.44
CA ALA A 30 8.86 8.76 2.52
C ALA A 30 7.99 9.79 1.77
N SER A 31 8.41 11.06 1.73
CA SER A 31 7.74 12.13 0.98
C SER A 31 7.58 11.82 -0.51
N SER A 32 8.50 11.03 -1.08
CA SER A 32 8.46 10.62 -2.49
C SER A 32 7.15 9.94 -2.88
N PHE A 33 6.43 9.33 -1.94
CA PHE A 33 5.16 8.68 -2.23
C PHE A 33 4.10 9.70 -2.68
N ALA A 34 3.90 10.75 -1.90
CA ALA A 34 2.95 11.83 -2.23
C ALA A 34 3.40 12.63 -3.46
N GLU A 35 4.69 12.98 -3.53
CA GLU A 35 5.26 13.74 -4.65
C GLU A 35 5.07 13.03 -5.99
N ARG A 36 5.22 11.70 -6.02
CA ARG A 36 5.01 10.91 -7.24
C ARG A 36 3.54 10.81 -7.65
N MET A 37 2.63 10.70 -6.68
CA MET A 37 1.19 10.74 -6.99
C MET A 37 0.78 12.11 -7.57
N ILE A 38 1.29 13.20 -7.01
CA ILE A 38 1.04 14.56 -7.51
C ILE A 38 1.58 14.72 -8.93
N ARG A 39 2.83 14.31 -9.16
CA ARG A 39 3.44 14.38 -10.50
C ARG A 39 2.71 13.55 -11.53
N ALA A 40 2.24 12.35 -11.16
CA ALA A 40 1.44 11.51 -12.06
C ALA A 40 0.10 12.21 -12.41
N ASP A 41 -0.57 12.79 -11.42
CA ASP A 41 -1.81 13.54 -11.64
C ASP A 41 -1.60 14.73 -12.57
N GLU A 42 -0.58 15.54 -12.36
CA GLU A 42 -0.24 16.68 -13.22
C GLU A 42 0.06 16.25 -14.66
N LEU A 43 0.87 15.21 -14.83
CA LEU A 43 1.24 14.69 -16.15
C LEU A 43 0.04 14.14 -16.91
N PHE A 44 -0.80 13.37 -16.23
CA PHE A 44 -1.90 12.67 -16.90
C PHE A 44 -3.10 13.60 -17.14
N SER A 45 -3.46 14.41 -16.14
CA SER A 45 -4.55 15.39 -16.28
C SER A 45 -4.24 16.47 -17.32
N GLY A 46 -2.98 16.87 -17.47
CA GLY A 46 -2.53 17.79 -18.51
C GLY A 46 -2.68 17.23 -19.93
N ASN A 47 -2.78 15.91 -20.09
CA ASN A 47 -3.01 15.26 -21.38
C ASN A 47 -4.48 14.82 -21.59
N ASN A 48 -5.16 14.42 -20.54
CA ASN A 48 -6.58 14.03 -20.56
C ASN A 48 -7.21 14.37 -19.20
N PRO A 49 -8.11 15.36 -19.11
CA PRO A 49 -8.76 15.76 -17.87
C PRO A 49 -9.68 14.65 -17.27
N HIS A 50 -10.03 13.66 -18.08
CA HIS A 50 -10.87 12.51 -17.68
C HIS A 50 -10.07 11.25 -17.41
N TYR A 51 -8.73 11.34 -17.31
CA TYR A 51 -7.89 10.18 -17.06
C TYR A 51 -8.25 9.49 -15.73
N VAL A 52 -8.05 8.18 -15.70
CA VAL A 52 -8.11 7.38 -14.49
C VAL A 52 -6.77 6.66 -14.36
N ASN A 53 -6.00 6.97 -13.32
CA ASN A 53 -4.72 6.30 -13.10
C ASN A 53 -4.94 4.81 -12.79
N ALA A 54 -3.98 3.98 -13.20
CA ALA A 54 -3.97 2.54 -12.93
C ALA A 54 -2.61 2.13 -12.35
N PRO A 55 -2.24 2.66 -11.15
CA PRO A 55 -1.01 2.27 -10.49
C PRO A 55 -1.14 0.84 -9.99
N PHE A 56 -0.02 0.12 -9.97
CA PHE A 56 0.05 -1.22 -9.42
C PHE A 56 1.41 -1.43 -8.75
N TYR A 57 1.47 -2.36 -7.83
CA TYR A 57 2.69 -2.65 -7.08
C TYR A 57 3.42 -3.88 -7.64
N THR A 58 2.71 -4.95 -7.89
CA THR A 58 3.25 -6.19 -8.47
C THR A 58 2.33 -6.76 -9.54
N ASN A 59 2.87 -7.65 -10.37
CA ASN A 59 2.15 -8.32 -11.45
C ASN A 59 2.78 -9.69 -11.78
N HIS A 60 2.36 -10.31 -12.87
CA HIS A 60 2.82 -11.62 -13.31
C HIS A 60 4.24 -11.65 -13.91
N ASP A 61 4.87 -10.50 -14.12
CA ASP A 61 6.21 -10.40 -14.71
C ASP A 61 7.28 -10.09 -13.65
N ILE A 62 6.88 -9.66 -12.46
CA ILE A 62 7.78 -9.32 -11.35
C ILE A 62 7.45 -10.11 -10.09
N PRO A 63 8.43 -10.39 -9.22
CA PRO A 63 8.18 -11.05 -7.94
C PRO A 63 7.16 -10.28 -7.10
N ARG A 64 6.46 -10.99 -6.22
CA ARG A 64 5.60 -10.35 -5.21
C ARG A 64 6.43 -9.69 -4.12
N SER A 65 5.84 -8.74 -3.43
CA SER A 65 6.49 -7.87 -2.44
C SER A 65 7.17 -8.62 -1.29
N ALA A 66 6.66 -9.77 -0.90
CA ALA A 66 7.29 -10.63 0.11
C ALA A 66 8.71 -11.08 -0.26
N GLY A 67 9.09 -10.99 -1.54
CA GLY A 67 10.45 -11.22 -2.02
C GLY A 67 11.34 -9.97 -1.98
N TYR A 68 10.81 -8.79 -1.65
CA TYR A 68 11.58 -7.54 -1.68
C TYR A 68 12.22 -7.18 -0.34
N TYR A 69 11.67 -7.68 0.75
CA TYR A 69 12.04 -7.30 2.10
C TYR A 69 12.70 -8.45 2.88
N SER A 70 13.62 -8.09 3.76
CA SER A 70 14.35 -9.01 4.63
C SER A 70 14.42 -8.44 6.06
N GLY A 71 14.96 -9.20 6.99
CA GLY A 71 15.08 -8.80 8.38
C GLY A 71 13.81 -9.07 9.21
N GLU A 72 13.84 -8.64 10.45
CA GLU A 72 12.78 -8.92 11.44
C GLU A 72 11.48 -8.19 11.11
N ARG A 73 11.56 -6.99 10.57
CA ARG A 73 10.41 -6.12 10.25
C ARG A 73 9.82 -6.36 8.84
N ARG A 74 10.26 -7.41 8.13
CA ARG A 74 9.78 -7.69 6.76
C ARG A 74 8.26 -7.84 6.63
N VAL A 75 7.60 -8.40 7.63
CA VAL A 75 6.13 -8.57 7.63
C VAL A 75 5.43 -7.22 7.70
N ASP A 76 5.94 -6.31 8.51
CA ASP A 76 5.41 -4.96 8.63
C ASP A 76 5.57 -4.20 7.30
N MET A 77 6.72 -4.35 6.64
CA MET A 77 6.96 -3.76 5.33
C MET A 77 6.02 -4.32 4.25
N ILE A 78 5.75 -5.64 4.25
CA ILE A 78 4.80 -6.27 3.32
C ILE A 78 3.40 -5.69 3.53
N LYS A 79 2.93 -5.63 4.77
CA LYS A 79 1.63 -5.06 5.13
C LYS A 79 1.53 -3.60 4.71
N LEU A 80 2.49 -2.77 5.10
CA LEU A 80 2.49 -1.35 4.79
C LEU A 80 2.57 -1.10 3.27
N ALA A 81 3.38 -1.87 2.54
CA ALA A 81 3.45 -1.78 1.08
C ALA A 81 2.10 -2.04 0.40
N GLY A 82 1.38 -3.06 0.87
CA GLY A 82 0.02 -3.35 0.41
C GLY A 82 -0.97 -2.22 0.69
N ALA A 83 -0.89 -1.61 1.88
CA ALA A 83 -1.71 -0.46 2.21
C ALA A 83 -1.34 0.77 1.37
N MET A 84 -0.06 1.08 1.19
CA MET A 84 0.38 2.17 0.32
C MET A 84 -0.14 1.98 -1.11
N ASN A 85 -0.07 0.77 -1.66
CA ASN A 85 -0.67 0.46 -2.97
C ASN A 85 -2.17 0.79 -3.01
N LEU A 86 -2.91 0.49 -1.95
CA LEU A 86 -4.35 0.76 -1.85
C LEU A 86 -4.68 2.24 -1.56
N LEU A 87 -3.74 3.04 -1.06
CA LEU A 87 -3.91 4.48 -0.83
C LEU A 87 -3.67 5.33 -2.08
N MET A 88 -3.20 4.76 -3.19
CA MET A 88 -3.03 5.48 -4.45
C MET A 88 -4.39 5.81 -5.11
N SER A 89 -4.42 6.89 -5.89
CA SER A 89 -5.61 7.29 -6.68
C SER A 89 -5.85 6.38 -7.88
N GLY A 90 -7.05 6.40 -8.41
CA GLY A 90 -7.44 5.64 -9.59
C GLY A 90 -7.87 4.21 -9.27
N ASN A 91 -7.62 3.30 -10.20
CA ASN A 91 -7.94 1.88 -10.04
C ASN A 91 -6.88 1.17 -9.21
N ALA A 92 -7.29 0.48 -8.16
CA ALA A 92 -6.38 -0.33 -7.36
C ALA A 92 -6.25 -1.74 -7.93
N PHE A 93 -5.00 -2.22 -8.04
CA PHE A 93 -4.67 -3.57 -8.48
C PHE A 93 -3.92 -4.30 -7.37
N ILE A 94 -4.41 -5.46 -7.00
CA ILE A 94 -3.71 -6.41 -6.13
C ILE A 94 -3.39 -7.64 -6.98
N TYR A 95 -2.10 -7.93 -7.14
CA TYR A 95 -1.73 -9.19 -7.75
C TYR A 95 -1.97 -10.32 -6.75
N TYR A 96 -2.69 -11.36 -7.15
CA TYR A 96 -3.09 -12.44 -6.24
C TYR A 96 -1.90 -13.06 -5.50
N GLY A 97 -2.11 -13.37 -4.23
CA GLY A 97 -1.08 -13.87 -3.34
C GLY A 97 -0.25 -12.81 -2.63
N GLU A 98 -0.35 -11.52 -3.01
CA GLU A 98 0.20 -10.42 -2.21
C GLU A 98 -0.41 -10.41 -0.81
N GLU A 99 -1.72 -10.61 -0.72
CA GLU A 99 -2.49 -10.66 0.52
C GLU A 99 -2.16 -11.85 1.42
N LEU A 100 -1.40 -12.83 0.92
CA LEU A 100 -0.90 -13.96 1.69
C LEU A 100 0.63 -13.88 1.94
N GLY A 101 1.31 -12.89 1.38
CA GLY A 101 2.77 -12.80 1.43
C GLY A 101 3.47 -13.89 0.60
N MET A 102 2.85 -14.36 -0.49
CA MET A 102 3.51 -15.22 -1.46
C MET A 102 4.69 -14.50 -2.11
N LYS A 103 5.80 -15.18 -2.39
CA LYS A 103 7.00 -14.57 -2.99
C LYS A 103 6.97 -14.57 -4.51
N GLY A 104 7.17 -15.72 -5.13
CA GLY A 104 7.26 -15.85 -6.58
C GLY A 104 8.55 -15.28 -7.17
N SER A 105 9.67 -15.37 -6.46
CA SER A 105 10.98 -14.91 -6.93
C SER A 105 11.63 -15.91 -7.89
N GLY A 106 12.62 -15.45 -8.65
CA GLY A 106 13.38 -16.30 -9.57
C GLY A 106 12.71 -16.48 -10.93
N LYS A 107 12.39 -17.71 -11.30
CA LYS A 107 11.82 -18.06 -12.61
C LYS A 107 10.44 -17.40 -12.83
N ASP A 108 10.07 -17.25 -14.09
CA ASP A 108 8.78 -16.72 -14.48
C ASP A 108 7.60 -17.54 -13.95
N GLU A 109 7.76 -18.86 -13.95
CA GLU A 109 6.79 -19.81 -13.44
C GLU A 109 6.45 -19.57 -11.98
N ASN A 110 7.42 -19.18 -11.16
CA ASN A 110 7.24 -18.90 -9.73
C ASN A 110 6.32 -17.69 -9.48
N LYS A 111 6.36 -16.69 -10.36
CA LYS A 111 5.50 -15.51 -10.28
C LYS A 111 4.03 -15.86 -10.53
N ARG A 112 3.80 -16.97 -11.25
CA ARG A 112 2.48 -17.50 -11.62
C ARG A 112 2.07 -18.73 -10.81
N ALA A 113 2.73 -18.94 -9.66
CA ALA A 113 2.38 -20.01 -8.74
C ALA A 113 0.90 -19.93 -8.33
N PRO A 114 0.21 -21.06 -8.20
CA PRO A 114 -1.20 -21.08 -7.85
C PRO A 114 -1.44 -20.49 -6.46
N MET A 115 -2.63 -19.91 -6.27
CA MET A 115 -3.05 -19.41 -4.97
C MET A 115 -3.01 -20.52 -3.92
N GLN A 116 -2.48 -20.20 -2.75
CA GLN A 116 -2.32 -21.15 -1.65
C GLN A 116 -3.50 -21.06 -0.69
N TRP A 117 -4.58 -21.78 -1.03
CA TRP A 117 -5.82 -21.77 -0.24
C TRP A 117 -5.69 -22.58 1.04
N SER A 118 -5.12 -23.79 0.94
CA SER A 118 -4.99 -24.78 2.01
C SER A 118 -3.62 -25.46 2.00
N LYS A 119 -3.23 -26.05 3.12
CA LYS A 119 -2.07 -26.96 3.23
C LYS A 119 -2.32 -28.31 2.56
N ASP A 120 -3.58 -28.72 2.48
CA ASP A 120 -3.94 -29.92 1.71
C ASP A 120 -3.91 -29.60 0.22
N THR A 121 -2.90 -30.07 -0.46
CA THR A 121 -2.73 -29.89 -1.92
C THR A 121 -3.83 -30.54 -2.76
N ASN A 122 -4.67 -31.38 -2.16
CA ASN A 122 -5.83 -32.02 -2.81
C ASN A 122 -7.15 -31.32 -2.44
N ALA A 123 -7.13 -30.28 -1.61
CA ALA A 123 -8.33 -29.54 -1.25
C ALA A 123 -9.01 -28.94 -2.48
N GLU A 124 -10.33 -28.76 -2.40
CA GLU A 124 -11.11 -28.11 -3.45
C GLU A 124 -10.54 -26.72 -3.77
N GLY A 125 -10.41 -26.40 -5.05
CA GLY A 125 -9.83 -25.12 -5.51
C GLY A 125 -8.31 -25.11 -5.62
N MET A 126 -7.62 -26.11 -5.07
CA MET A 126 -6.16 -26.23 -5.29
C MET A 126 -5.88 -26.65 -6.73
N CYS A 127 -4.87 -26.06 -7.34
CA CYS A 127 -4.43 -26.42 -8.68
C CYS A 127 -2.92 -26.60 -8.75
N LYS A 128 -2.47 -27.32 -9.77
CA LYS A 128 -1.03 -27.48 -10.04
C LYS A 128 -0.49 -26.19 -10.64
N GLY A 129 0.70 -25.82 -10.21
CA GLY A 129 1.43 -24.69 -10.80
C GLY A 129 1.89 -24.96 -12.23
N PRO A 130 2.48 -23.95 -12.87
CA PRO A 130 3.16 -24.10 -14.14
C PRO A 130 4.19 -25.24 -14.10
N LYS A 131 4.39 -25.89 -15.25
CA LYS A 131 5.50 -26.83 -15.40
C LYS A 131 6.81 -26.08 -15.16
N ASP A 132 7.76 -26.69 -14.50
CA ASP A 132 9.06 -26.11 -14.16
C ASP A 132 9.05 -25.02 -13.05
N MET A 133 7.91 -24.77 -12.41
CA MET A 133 7.84 -23.98 -11.20
C MET A 133 8.67 -24.65 -10.09
N ASP A 134 9.41 -23.82 -9.32
CA ASP A 134 10.12 -24.33 -8.16
C ASP A 134 9.13 -24.66 -7.02
N GLU A 135 9.47 -25.63 -6.20
CA GLU A 135 8.80 -25.79 -4.93
C GLU A 135 9.08 -24.61 -4.04
N PHE A 136 8.07 -24.06 -3.36
CA PHE A 136 8.26 -22.98 -2.41
C PHE A 136 7.42 -23.19 -1.17
N GLU A 137 7.98 -22.75 -0.07
CA GLU A 137 7.34 -22.80 1.23
C GLU A 137 6.50 -21.55 1.46
N MET A 138 5.28 -21.72 1.98
CA MET A 138 4.43 -20.62 2.40
C MET A 138 4.90 -20.08 3.76
N MET A 139 5.82 -19.11 3.72
CA MET A 139 6.49 -18.56 4.90
C MET A 139 5.51 -17.98 5.94
N TYR A 140 4.36 -17.47 5.49
CA TYR A 140 3.35 -16.83 6.34
C TYR A 140 2.06 -17.63 6.46
N GLY A 141 2.07 -18.86 5.94
CA GLY A 141 0.90 -19.74 5.92
C GLY A 141 -0.02 -19.50 4.71
N THR A 142 -0.97 -20.40 4.57
CA THR A 142 -2.01 -20.38 3.51
C THR A 142 -3.16 -19.44 3.89
N LEU A 143 -4.16 -19.27 3.01
CA LEU A 143 -5.37 -18.53 3.36
C LEU A 143 -6.07 -19.13 4.58
N GLU A 144 -6.16 -20.45 4.65
CA GLU A 144 -6.77 -21.18 5.77
C GLU A 144 -6.08 -20.84 7.10
N ASP A 145 -4.74 -20.73 7.10
CA ASP A 145 -3.98 -20.35 8.31
C ASP A 145 -4.19 -18.89 8.69
N GLN A 146 -4.32 -18.01 7.71
CA GLN A 146 -4.34 -16.56 7.92
C GLN A 146 -5.74 -15.98 8.14
N SER A 147 -6.80 -16.69 7.73
CA SER A 147 -8.16 -16.18 7.80
C SER A 147 -8.64 -15.86 9.22
N ASP A 148 -8.25 -16.67 10.18
CA ASP A 148 -8.64 -16.58 11.59
C ASP A 148 -7.61 -15.82 12.46
N ASP A 149 -6.44 -15.49 11.91
CA ASP A 149 -5.43 -14.67 12.58
C ASP A 149 -5.64 -13.18 12.23
N GLU A 150 -6.19 -12.42 13.17
CA GLU A 150 -6.43 -10.97 13.00
C GLU A 150 -5.16 -10.16 12.72
N THR A 151 -3.99 -10.69 13.08
CA THR A 151 -2.70 -10.05 12.87
C THR A 151 -2.03 -10.46 11.55
N SER A 152 -2.63 -11.37 10.79
CA SER A 152 -2.09 -11.88 9.53
C SER A 152 -1.96 -10.80 8.44
N ILE A 153 -1.16 -11.09 7.41
CA ILE A 153 -1.06 -10.26 6.20
C ILE A 153 -2.44 -10.16 5.53
N TYR A 154 -3.15 -11.29 5.43
CA TYR A 154 -4.48 -11.36 4.82
C TYR A 154 -5.49 -10.43 5.50
N ASN A 155 -5.62 -10.50 6.82
CA ASN A 155 -6.55 -9.65 7.55
C ASN A 155 -6.13 -8.18 7.55
N TYR A 156 -4.84 -7.88 7.47
CA TYR A 156 -4.38 -6.51 7.25
C TYR A 156 -4.81 -5.97 5.88
N PHE A 157 -4.66 -6.74 4.81
CA PHE A 157 -5.16 -6.36 3.48
C PHE A 157 -6.67 -6.15 3.46
N LYS A 158 -7.45 -6.98 4.14
CA LYS A 158 -8.90 -6.77 4.29
C LYS A 158 -9.22 -5.42 4.95
N LYS A 159 -8.50 -5.07 6.02
CA LYS A 159 -8.64 -3.77 6.71
C LYS A 159 -8.29 -2.62 5.76
N ALA A 160 -7.20 -2.73 5.00
CA ALA A 160 -6.77 -1.71 4.03
C ALA A 160 -7.76 -1.53 2.86
N ILE A 161 -8.31 -2.61 2.33
CA ILE A 161 -9.37 -2.59 1.31
C ILE A 161 -10.63 -1.91 1.86
N LYS A 162 -11.05 -2.29 3.07
CA LYS A 162 -12.20 -1.67 3.74
C LYS A 162 -12.00 -0.17 3.92
N LEU A 163 -10.81 0.26 4.38
CA LEU A 163 -10.47 1.66 4.54
C LEU A 163 -10.61 2.42 3.20
N ARG A 164 -10.02 1.91 2.12
CA ARG A 164 -10.16 2.52 0.79
C ARG A 164 -11.62 2.66 0.35
N HIS A 165 -12.46 1.66 0.61
CA HIS A 165 -13.88 1.69 0.25
C HIS A 165 -14.71 2.63 1.14
N SER A 166 -14.33 2.77 2.41
CA SER A 166 -15.02 3.67 3.34
C SER A 166 -14.80 5.15 3.01
N TYR A 167 -13.71 5.47 2.33
CA TYR A 167 -13.34 6.85 1.99
C TYR A 167 -13.11 7.00 0.47
N PRO A 168 -14.17 7.26 -0.32
CA PRO A 168 -14.06 7.38 -1.79
C PRO A 168 -13.07 8.43 -2.25
N VAL A 169 -12.77 9.43 -1.43
CA VAL A 169 -11.77 10.46 -1.70
C VAL A 169 -10.36 9.88 -1.88
N ILE A 170 -10.05 8.71 -1.30
CA ILE A 170 -8.77 8.02 -1.50
C ILE A 170 -8.61 7.63 -2.96
N ALA A 171 -9.66 7.08 -3.58
CA ALA A 171 -9.62 6.62 -4.97
C ALA A 171 -9.77 7.76 -5.99
N ARG A 172 -10.57 8.79 -5.67
CA ARG A 172 -11.05 9.80 -6.61
C ARG A 172 -10.49 11.19 -6.37
N GLY A 173 -9.99 11.46 -5.15
CA GLY A 173 -9.48 12.76 -4.76
C GLY A 173 -8.12 13.07 -5.37
N LYS A 174 -7.84 14.36 -5.53
CA LYS A 174 -6.50 14.87 -5.84
C LYS A 174 -5.60 14.78 -4.63
N THR A 175 -4.34 14.49 -4.86
CA THR A 175 -3.30 14.52 -3.82
C THR A 175 -2.69 15.91 -3.78
N ALA A 176 -2.46 16.42 -2.57
CA ALA A 176 -1.65 17.60 -2.33
C ALA A 176 -0.74 17.39 -1.12
N LEU A 177 0.42 18.01 -1.11
CA LEU A 177 1.28 18.02 0.07
C LEU A 177 0.58 18.80 1.20
N TYR A 178 0.85 18.40 2.42
CA TYR A 178 0.41 19.11 3.62
C TYR A 178 1.62 19.61 4.38
N ASP A 179 1.69 20.92 4.57
CA ASP A 179 2.79 21.64 5.21
C ASP A 179 2.50 22.07 6.66
N GLY A 180 1.33 21.68 7.19
CA GLY A 180 0.93 22.02 8.56
C GLY A 180 1.62 21.23 9.67
N PHE A 181 2.63 20.42 9.36
CA PHE A 181 3.45 19.72 10.33
C PHE A 181 4.84 20.32 10.40
N ASP A 182 5.13 21.07 11.47
CA ASP A 182 6.36 21.84 11.62
C ASP A 182 7.67 21.01 11.58
N ASN A 183 7.64 19.73 11.89
CA ASN A 183 8.84 18.90 12.04
C ASN A 183 8.65 17.43 11.57
N ALA A 184 7.76 17.17 10.61
CA ALA A 184 7.69 15.83 10.03
C ALA A 184 9.01 15.52 9.30
N ASN A 185 9.67 14.42 9.68
CA ASN A 185 10.86 13.98 8.97
C ASN A 185 10.46 13.37 7.61
N PRO A 186 10.72 14.05 6.48
CA PRO A 186 10.30 13.61 5.16
C PRO A 186 10.94 12.29 4.73
N ASP A 187 12.05 11.89 5.36
CA ASP A 187 12.70 10.61 5.07
C ASP A 187 11.89 9.43 5.59
N THR A 188 11.12 9.63 6.66
CA THR A 188 10.43 8.56 7.37
C THR A 188 8.91 8.73 7.46
N VAL A 189 8.40 9.92 7.17
CA VAL A 189 6.96 10.20 7.25
C VAL A 189 6.47 10.80 5.94
N SER A 190 5.47 10.17 5.33
CA SER A 190 4.75 10.73 4.18
C SER A 190 3.46 11.39 4.66
N VAL A 191 3.27 12.66 4.31
CA VAL A 191 2.11 13.46 4.72
C VAL A 191 1.48 14.08 3.50
N PHE A 192 0.19 13.86 3.30
CA PHE A 192 -0.54 14.42 2.17
C PHE A 192 -2.04 14.46 2.42
N THR A 193 -2.71 15.31 1.69
CA THR A 193 -4.17 15.39 1.70
C THR A 193 -4.78 14.74 0.47
N ARG A 194 -6.02 14.30 0.62
CA ARG A 194 -6.91 13.87 -0.45
C ARG A 194 -8.17 14.71 -0.41
N SER A 195 -8.51 15.35 -1.52
CA SER A 195 -9.71 16.17 -1.61
C SER A 195 -10.39 16.07 -2.97
N MET A 196 -11.72 16.26 -2.98
CA MET A 196 -12.51 16.34 -4.20
C MET A 196 -12.72 17.79 -4.59
N ALA A 197 -12.56 18.11 -5.88
CA ALA A 197 -12.76 19.47 -6.38
C ALA A 197 -14.21 19.98 -6.20
N ASP A 198 -15.19 19.07 -6.30
CA ASP A 198 -16.61 19.34 -6.13
C ASP A 198 -17.06 19.32 -4.66
N LYS A 199 -16.13 19.07 -3.72
CA LYS A 199 -16.38 18.96 -2.28
C LYS A 199 -17.48 17.94 -1.90
N SER A 200 -17.65 16.91 -2.72
CA SER A 200 -18.64 15.83 -2.47
C SER A 200 -18.31 14.98 -1.25
N TYR A 201 -17.06 15.00 -0.81
CA TYR A 201 -16.57 14.35 0.40
C TYR A 201 -15.63 15.28 1.17
N GLU A 202 -15.61 15.13 2.48
CA GLU A 202 -14.64 15.82 3.33
C GLU A 202 -13.19 15.43 2.94
N PRO A 203 -12.26 16.39 2.97
CA PRO A 203 -10.87 16.11 2.71
C PRO A 203 -10.27 15.24 3.82
N LEU A 204 -9.34 14.36 3.46
CA LEU A 204 -8.58 13.55 4.40
C LEU A 204 -7.14 14.02 4.44
N LEU A 205 -6.57 14.09 5.63
CA LEU A 205 -5.13 14.10 5.86
C LEU A 205 -4.69 12.65 6.07
N ILE A 206 -3.68 12.22 5.33
CA ILE A 206 -3.11 10.88 5.43
C ILE A 206 -1.66 11.02 5.87
N VAL A 207 -1.30 10.33 6.93
CA VAL A 207 0.04 10.31 7.51
C VAL A 207 0.54 8.87 7.56
N ILE A 208 1.67 8.60 6.91
CA ILE A 208 2.27 7.27 6.84
C ILE A 208 3.62 7.31 7.52
N ASN A 209 3.79 6.57 8.60
CA ASN A 209 5.08 6.31 9.21
C ASN A 209 5.72 5.09 8.55
N THR A 210 6.81 5.27 7.83
CA THR A 210 7.53 4.20 7.12
C THR A 210 8.74 3.68 7.90
N SER A 211 8.94 4.15 9.14
CA SER A 211 10.10 3.81 9.96
C SER A 211 9.81 2.73 11.01
N GLU A 212 10.88 2.19 11.55
CA GLU A 212 10.83 1.23 12.66
C GLU A 212 10.53 1.87 14.03
N ASN A 213 10.49 3.20 14.09
CA ASN A 213 10.24 3.94 15.31
C ASN A 213 8.83 4.54 15.31
N ASP A 214 8.25 4.68 16.49
CA ASP A 214 7.02 5.45 16.65
C ASP A 214 7.31 6.94 16.38
N VAL A 215 6.37 7.65 15.77
CA VAL A 215 6.47 9.08 15.51
C VAL A 215 5.34 9.84 16.19
N SER A 216 5.64 11.05 16.63
CA SER A 216 4.67 11.96 17.24
C SER A 216 4.67 13.27 16.46
N GLN A 217 3.47 13.73 16.07
CA GLN A 217 3.31 14.91 15.25
C GLN A 217 2.21 15.82 15.84
N LYS A 218 2.54 17.09 16.08
CA LYS A 218 1.53 18.05 16.52
C LYS A 218 0.59 18.35 15.34
N LEU A 219 -0.71 18.18 15.57
CA LEU A 219 -1.73 18.48 14.58
C LEU A 219 -1.99 20.00 14.49
N GLY A 220 -2.26 20.46 13.27
CA GLY A 220 -2.83 21.77 13.03
C GLY A 220 -4.30 21.85 13.43
N GLU A 221 -4.90 23.04 13.31
CA GLU A 221 -6.31 23.26 13.70
C GLU A 221 -7.31 22.58 12.75
N ASP A 222 -6.92 22.28 11.50
CA ASP A 222 -7.80 21.76 10.45
C ASP A 222 -8.09 20.26 10.58
N TYR A 223 -7.19 19.49 11.19
CA TYR A 223 -7.27 18.03 11.27
C TYR A 223 -7.10 17.55 12.71
N THR A 224 -8.17 17.55 13.47
CA THR A 224 -8.15 17.24 14.91
C THR A 224 -8.77 15.90 15.28
N LYS A 225 -9.38 15.21 14.32
CA LYS A 225 -10.11 13.97 14.54
C LYS A 225 -9.43 12.81 13.79
N LEU A 226 -9.20 11.72 14.50
CA LEU A 226 -8.76 10.46 13.90
C LEU A 226 -9.99 9.72 13.35
N GLU A 227 -10.09 9.63 12.03
CA GLU A 227 -11.19 8.93 11.34
C GLU A 227 -10.95 7.42 11.26
N SER A 228 -9.70 7.03 10.96
CA SER A 228 -9.31 5.63 10.81
C SER A 228 -7.81 5.48 10.90
N PHE A 229 -7.34 4.25 11.10
CA PHE A 229 -5.91 3.94 11.09
C PHE A 229 -5.66 2.50 10.66
N LEU A 230 -4.41 2.24 10.25
CA LEU A 230 -3.88 0.91 10.02
C LEU A 230 -2.55 0.77 10.77
N VAL A 231 -2.38 -0.34 11.48
CA VAL A 231 -1.15 -0.66 12.21
C VAL A 231 -0.73 -2.09 11.90
N THR A 232 0.56 -2.31 11.85
CA THR A 232 1.13 -3.63 11.52
C THR A 232 1.35 -4.49 12.76
N GLY A 233 1.39 -3.87 13.94
CA GLY A 233 1.56 -4.50 15.26
C GLY A 233 0.39 -4.20 16.19
N ASP A 234 0.63 -4.32 17.50
CA ASP A 234 -0.40 -4.25 18.56
C ASP A 234 -0.68 -2.83 19.07
N LYS A 235 0.18 -1.86 18.75
CA LYS A 235 -0.02 -0.47 19.18
C LYS A 235 -1.04 0.23 18.29
N GLU A 236 -1.86 1.09 18.89
CA GLU A 236 -2.84 1.88 18.17
C GLU A 236 -2.32 3.30 17.85
N VAL A 237 -2.86 3.90 16.80
CA VAL A 237 -2.70 5.33 16.55
C VAL A 237 -3.57 6.10 17.54
N THR A 238 -3.03 7.16 18.12
CA THR A 238 -3.76 7.98 19.10
C THR A 238 -3.58 9.47 18.86
N ILE A 239 -4.59 10.25 19.22
CA ILE A 239 -4.47 11.71 19.36
C ILE A 239 -4.59 12.04 20.84
N LYS A 240 -3.57 12.69 21.41
CA LYS A 240 -3.56 13.20 22.79
C LYS A 240 -3.04 14.63 22.81
N ASP A 241 -3.77 15.53 23.44
CA ASP A 241 -3.39 16.94 23.59
C ASP A 241 -2.97 17.60 22.26
N GLY A 242 -3.71 17.31 21.19
CA GLY A 242 -3.42 17.80 19.83
C GLY A 242 -2.19 17.17 19.17
N THR A 243 -1.65 16.10 19.75
CA THR A 243 -0.51 15.35 19.18
C THR A 243 -0.98 14.01 18.65
N LEU A 244 -0.74 13.74 17.37
CA LEU A 244 -0.92 12.47 16.70
C LEU A 244 0.29 11.59 16.97
N ASN A 245 0.05 10.40 17.51
CA ASN A 245 1.09 9.39 17.75
C ASN A 245 0.82 8.20 16.84
N ILE A 246 1.79 7.88 15.98
CA ILE A 246 1.69 6.82 14.98
C ILE A 246 2.77 5.78 15.27
N PRO A 247 2.41 4.53 15.54
CA PRO A 247 3.37 3.44 15.69
C PRO A 247 4.24 3.23 14.47
N SER A 248 5.34 2.53 14.63
CA SER A 248 6.18 2.06 13.53
C SER A 248 5.34 1.38 12.45
N PHE A 249 5.59 1.69 11.18
CA PHE A 249 4.86 1.19 10.02
C PHE A 249 3.33 1.39 10.09
N GLY A 250 2.88 2.47 10.75
CA GLY A 250 1.48 2.82 10.91
C GLY A 250 0.99 3.89 9.94
N ILE A 251 -0.33 3.95 9.76
CA ILE A 251 -1.04 4.94 8.94
C ILE A 251 -2.15 5.55 9.80
N ALA A 252 -2.28 6.86 9.71
CA ALA A 252 -3.36 7.65 10.27
C ALA A 252 -4.08 8.44 9.19
#